data_e0abc3619aff0eeafd382184a0aef1bd
#
_entry.id   e0abc3619aff0eeafd382184a0aef1bd
#
_cell.length_a   1.000
_cell.length_b   1.000
_cell.length_c   1.000
_cell.angle_alpha   90.00
_cell.angle_beta   90.00
_cell.angle_gamma   90.00
#
_symmetry.space_group_name_H-M   'P 1'
#
loop_
_entity.id
_entity.type
_entity.pdbx_description
1 polymer ?
#
loop_
_entity_poly.entity_id
_entity_poly.type
_entity_poly.pdbx_seq_one_letter_code
_entity_poly.pdbx_strand_id
1 'polypeptide(L)'
;MKFLILNGPNINLARWSEPGVPGEVDYTGLMDYVQAGCDQLGIETDICQSNHEGDLIDEIQSAPGRVDGIVLTPGGYAHYSVAILDALRLCSVPAVEVMLDAPDEREPFRKTDVVSFGCQGHFIGEGPQGYLHACIWLAQLLRTDGSSKAHIVM
;
A
#
# COMPACT_ATOMS: atom_id res chain seq x y z
N MET A 1 15.91 2.46 3.25
CA MET A 1 14.50 2.89 3.13
C MET A 1 13.63 2.06 4.05
N LYS A 2 12.60 2.68 4.59
CA LYS A 2 11.60 2.01 5.41
C LYS A 2 10.21 2.38 4.92
N PHE A 3 9.35 1.38 4.69
CA PHE A 3 7.99 1.57 4.22
C PHE A 3 6.96 1.09 5.24
N LEU A 4 5.87 1.83 5.33
CA LEU A 4 4.67 1.41 6.04
C LEU A 4 3.79 0.60 5.09
N ILE A 5 3.54 -0.66 5.45
CA ILE A 5 2.57 -1.51 4.77
C ILE A 5 1.27 -1.41 5.58
N LEU A 6 0.33 -0.64 5.07
CA LEU A 6 -0.90 -0.28 5.79
C LEU A 6 -2.11 -0.96 5.16
N ASN A 7 -2.67 -1.90 5.88
CA ASN A 7 -3.80 -2.72 5.44
C ASN A 7 -5.10 -2.30 6.12
N GLY A 8 -6.12 -2.09 5.34
CA GLY A 8 -7.44 -1.66 5.77
C GLY A 8 -8.38 -2.80 6.18
N PRO A 9 -9.69 -2.51 6.22
CA PRO A 9 -10.69 -3.40 6.77
C PRO A 9 -10.77 -4.71 6.00
N ASN A 10 -10.99 -5.78 6.75
CA ASN A 10 -11.16 -7.15 6.27
C ASN A 10 -9.90 -7.79 5.65
N ILE A 11 -8.81 -7.04 5.50
CA ILE A 11 -7.56 -7.62 4.95
C ILE A 11 -7.00 -8.70 5.90
N ASN A 12 -7.24 -8.58 7.20
CA ASN A 12 -6.89 -9.61 8.18
C ASN A 12 -7.61 -10.95 7.96
N LEU A 13 -8.68 -10.96 7.19
CA LEU A 13 -9.42 -12.17 6.78
C LEU A 13 -9.10 -12.61 5.36
N ALA A 14 -8.19 -11.91 4.68
CA ALA A 14 -7.83 -12.22 3.30
C ALA A 14 -7.28 -13.66 3.17
N ARG A 15 -7.70 -14.32 2.10
CA ARG A 15 -7.20 -15.63 1.68
C ARG A 15 -6.76 -15.51 0.23
N TRP A 16 -5.63 -16.08 -0.08
CA TRP A 16 -5.10 -16.06 -1.43
C TRP A 16 -4.70 -17.44 -1.87
N SER A 17 -5.15 -17.84 -3.06
CA SER A 17 -4.75 -19.09 -3.71
C SER A 17 -4.06 -18.73 -5.02
N GLU A 18 -2.81 -19.17 -5.18
CA GLU A 18 -2.11 -18.98 -6.43
C GLU A 18 -2.55 -20.03 -7.44
N PRO A 19 -2.92 -19.63 -8.67
CA PRO A 19 -3.31 -20.61 -9.70
C PRO A 19 -2.21 -21.63 -9.95
N GLY A 20 -2.56 -22.92 -9.85
CA GLY A 20 -1.65 -24.04 -10.06
C GLY A 20 -0.78 -24.43 -8.86
N VAL A 21 -0.88 -23.71 -7.74
CA VAL A 21 -0.18 -24.03 -6.49
C VAL A 21 -1.20 -24.57 -5.48
N PRO A 22 -1.00 -25.78 -4.93
CA PRO A 22 -1.90 -26.29 -3.89
C PRO A 22 -1.84 -25.46 -2.61
N GLY A 23 -3.00 -25.23 -2.00
CA GLY A 23 -3.11 -24.55 -0.73
C GLY A 23 -3.58 -23.11 -0.83
N GLU A 24 -3.80 -22.53 0.31
CA GLU A 24 -4.30 -21.18 0.48
C GLU A 24 -3.42 -20.44 1.51
N VAL A 25 -3.08 -19.20 1.23
CA VAL A 25 -2.30 -18.33 2.11
C VAL A 25 -3.25 -17.42 2.88
N ASP A 26 -3.10 -17.36 4.19
CA ASP A 26 -3.84 -16.42 5.04
C ASP A 26 -3.10 -15.08 5.15
N TYR A 27 -3.66 -14.15 5.94
CA TYR A 27 -3.07 -12.82 6.14
C TYR A 27 -1.63 -12.90 6.70
N THR A 28 -1.37 -13.76 7.68
CA THR A 28 -0.03 -13.93 8.25
C THR A 28 0.97 -14.40 7.19
N GLY A 29 0.60 -15.40 6.41
CA GLY A 29 1.44 -15.90 5.32
C GLY A 29 1.64 -14.85 4.22
N LEU A 30 0.61 -14.06 3.91
CA LEU A 30 0.72 -12.95 2.96
C LEU A 30 1.72 -11.90 3.44
N MET A 31 1.66 -11.50 4.71
CA MET A 31 2.57 -10.49 5.26
C MET A 31 3.99 -11.04 5.42
N ASP A 32 4.16 -12.31 5.74
CA ASP A 32 5.46 -12.97 5.73
C ASP A 32 6.11 -12.93 4.33
N TYR A 33 5.32 -13.19 3.30
CA TYR A 33 5.76 -13.08 1.90
C TYR A 33 6.19 -11.65 1.56
N VAL A 34 5.40 -10.65 1.91
CA VAL A 34 5.70 -9.24 1.67
C VAL A 34 6.96 -8.82 2.40
N GLN A 35 7.09 -9.17 3.67
CA GLN A 35 8.27 -8.84 4.48
C GLN A 35 9.54 -9.49 3.93
N ALA A 36 9.48 -10.78 3.59
CA ALA A 36 10.62 -11.48 3.02
C ALA A 36 11.07 -10.87 1.69
N GLY A 37 10.12 -10.49 0.82
CA GLY A 37 10.42 -9.83 -0.44
C GLY A 37 11.05 -8.45 -0.23
N CYS A 38 10.55 -7.66 0.71
CA CYS A 38 11.12 -6.36 1.06
C CYS A 38 12.52 -6.51 1.66
N ASP A 39 12.76 -7.49 2.52
CA ASP A 39 14.07 -7.77 3.09
C ASP A 39 15.10 -8.07 1.99
N GLN A 40 14.74 -8.85 0.97
CA GLN A 40 15.60 -9.12 -0.18
C GLN A 40 15.91 -7.85 -0.99
N LEU A 41 15.01 -6.88 -0.98
CA LEU A 41 15.21 -5.59 -1.65
C LEU A 41 15.97 -4.57 -0.77
N GLY A 42 16.30 -4.92 0.46
CA GLY A 42 16.93 -4.02 1.42
C GLY A 42 15.98 -2.95 1.97
N ILE A 43 14.67 -3.23 1.97
CA ILE A 43 13.64 -2.33 2.46
C ILE A 43 13.13 -2.83 3.80
N GLU A 44 13.24 -1.99 4.84
CA GLU A 44 12.59 -2.24 6.13
C GLU A 44 11.09 -1.97 6.04
N THR A 45 10.29 -2.71 6.80
CA THR A 45 8.84 -2.56 6.80
C THR A 45 8.27 -2.43 8.20
N ASP A 46 7.34 -1.50 8.36
CA ASP A 46 6.34 -1.52 9.44
C ASP A 46 5.04 -2.04 8.82
N ILE A 47 4.45 -3.08 9.41
CA ILE A 47 3.22 -3.68 8.90
C ILE A 47 2.10 -3.44 9.91
N CYS A 48 1.03 -2.79 9.45
CA CYS A 48 -0.15 -2.49 10.25
C CYS A 48 -1.40 -2.95 9.51
N GLN A 49 -2.41 -3.36 10.29
CA GLN A 49 -3.75 -3.62 9.78
C GLN A 49 -4.76 -3.08 10.76
N SER A 50 -5.79 -2.41 10.25
CA SER A 50 -6.95 -2.01 11.07
C SER A 50 -8.24 -2.01 10.25
N ASN A 51 -9.32 -2.35 10.92
CA ASN A 51 -10.68 -2.22 10.37
C ASN A 51 -11.24 -0.80 10.56
N HIS A 52 -10.57 0.03 11.33
CA HIS A 52 -11.04 1.37 11.69
C HIS A 52 -10.41 2.44 10.78
N GLU A 53 -11.25 3.23 10.16
CA GLU A 53 -10.82 4.32 9.28
C GLU A 53 -9.91 5.32 10.02
N GLY A 54 -10.26 5.66 11.25
CA GLY A 54 -9.46 6.58 12.08
C GLY A 54 -8.05 6.06 12.36
N ASP A 55 -7.89 4.76 12.59
CA ASP A 55 -6.56 4.16 12.79
C ASP A 55 -5.69 4.30 11.53
N LEU A 56 -6.29 4.10 10.36
CA LEU A 56 -5.57 4.26 9.09
C LEU A 56 -5.13 5.72 8.88
N ILE A 57 -5.99 6.65 9.22
CA ILE A 57 -5.68 8.09 9.16
C ILE A 57 -4.56 8.43 10.14
N ASP A 58 -4.61 7.93 11.37
CA ASP A 58 -3.58 8.18 12.37
C ASP A 58 -2.21 7.62 11.94
N GLU A 59 -2.19 6.44 11.34
CA GLU A 59 -0.96 5.85 10.78
C GLU A 59 -0.38 6.71 9.65
N ILE A 60 -1.22 7.22 8.75
CA ILE A 60 -0.80 8.13 7.67
C ILE A 60 -0.23 9.43 8.26
N GLN A 61 -0.91 10.02 9.24
CA GLN A 61 -0.48 11.25 9.89
C GLN A 61 0.85 11.09 10.63
N SER A 62 1.11 9.92 11.18
CA SER A 62 2.36 9.62 11.91
C SER A 62 3.52 9.18 11.02
N ALA A 63 3.30 9.02 9.72
CA ALA A 63 4.31 8.52 8.79
C ALA A 63 5.51 9.47 8.60
N PRO A 64 5.36 10.80 8.51
CA PRO A 64 6.49 11.70 8.36
C PRO A 64 7.53 11.55 9.47
N GLY A 65 8.81 11.39 9.08
CA GLY A 65 9.91 11.17 10.02
C GLY A 65 10.04 9.72 10.53
N ARG A 66 9.05 8.87 10.28
CA ARG A 66 9.07 7.46 10.67
C ARG A 66 9.36 6.54 9.51
N VAL A 67 8.74 6.78 8.36
CA VAL A 67 8.89 5.98 7.14
C VAL A 67 9.12 6.87 5.92
N ASP A 68 9.67 6.28 4.87
CA ASP A 68 9.96 6.97 3.61
C ASP A 68 8.81 6.86 2.61
N GLY A 69 7.98 5.85 2.73
CA GLY A 69 6.87 5.58 1.83
C GLY A 69 5.76 4.78 2.50
N ILE A 70 4.57 4.85 1.90
CA ILE A 70 3.38 4.12 2.36
C ILE A 70 2.89 3.22 1.23
N VAL A 71 2.68 1.95 1.51
CA VAL A 71 1.98 1.01 0.65
C VAL A 71 0.64 0.71 1.30
N LEU A 72 -0.44 1.21 0.70
CA LEU A 72 -1.78 1.20 1.29
C LEU A 72 -2.69 0.23 0.53
N THR A 73 -3.32 -0.66 1.28
CA THR A 73 -4.43 -1.49 0.79
C THR A 73 -5.70 -1.05 1.53
N PRO A 74 -6.48 -0.10 0.98
CA PRO A 74 -7.56 0.53 1.71
C PRO A 74 -8.79 -0.35 1.91
N GLY A 75 -8.91 -1.46 1.16
CA GLY A 75 -10.10 -2.29 1.21
C GLY A 75 -11.34 -1.54 0.73
N GLY A 76 -12.49 -1.78 1.34
CA GLY A 76 -13.75 -1.12 0.98
C GLY A 76 -13.74 0.40 1.16
N TYR A 77 -12.84 0.94 1.99
CA TYR A 77 -12.70 2.39 2.13
C TYR A 77 -12.21 3.07 0.84
N ALA A 78 -11.59 2.34 -0.08
CA ALA A 78 -11.19 2.88 -1.39
C ALA A 78 -12.34 3.55 -2.13
N HIS A 79 -13.55 3.03 -1.96
CA HIS A 79 -14.70 3.45 -2.76
C HIS A 79 -15.37 4.73 -2.25
N TYR A 80 -15.09 5.16 -1.01
CA TYR A 80 -15.82 6.30 -0.45
C TYR A 80 -15.09 7.12 0.62
N SER A 81 -13.91 6.70 1.09
CA SER A 81 -13.24 7.43 2.17
C SER A 81 -12.53 8.68 1.68
N VAL A 82 -13.26 9.77 1.65
CA VAL A 82 -12.68 11.11 1.43
C VAL A 82 -11.71 11.47 2.56
N ALA A 83 -11.97 11.00 3.78
CA ALA A 83 -11.11 11.27 4.93
C ALA A 83 -9.71 10.66 4.78
N ILE A 84 -9.60 9.43 4.27
CA ILE A 84 -8.30 8.82 3.96
C ILE A 84 -7.62 9.56 2.81
N LEU A 85 -8.36 9.91 1.75
CA LEU A 85 -7.83 10.72 0.66
C LEU A 85 -7.23 12.03 1.17
N ASP A 86 -7.94 12.74 2.03
CA ASP A 86 -7.48 14.01 2.59
C ASP A 86 -6.23 13.82 3.44
N ALA A 87 -6.17 12.76 4.25
CA ALA A 87 -4.99 12.41 5.04
C ALA A 87 -3.76 12.18 4.14
N LEU A 88 -3.93 11.45 3.05
CA LEU A 88 -2.85 11.21 2.07
C LEU A 88 -2.36 12.50 1.43
N ARG A 89 -3.28 13.39 1.07
CA ARG A 89 -2.93 14.70 0.47
C ARG A 89 -2.20 15.62 1.42
N LEU A 90 -2.52 15.56 2.70
CA LEU A 90 -1.85 16.34 3.74
C LEU A 90 -0.51 15.74 4.17
N CYS A 91 -0.27 14.47 3.89
CA CYS A 91 0.94 13.77 4.25
C CYS A 91 2.07 14.05 3.25
N SER A 92 3.26 14.35 3.76
CA SER A 92 4.45 14.58 2.91
C SER A 92 5.09 13.29 2.40
N VAL A 93 4.71 12.14 2.95
CA VAL A 93 5.24 10.83 2.55
C VAL A 93 4.44 10.30 1.36
N PRO A 94 5.09 9.89 0.26
CA PRO A 94 4.38 9.35 -0.89
C PRO A 94 3.73 8.01 -0.58
N ALA A 95 2.58 7.78 -1.19
CA ALA A 95 1.80 6.56 -1.03
C ALA A 95 1.52 5.88 -2.37
N VAL A 96 1.48 4.55 -2.34
CA VAL A 96 1.08 3.70 -3.45
C VAL A 96 -0.06 2.80 -2.99
N GLU A 97 -1.07 2.67 -3.82
CA GLU A 97 -2.22 1.81 -3.54
C GLU A 97 -1.99 0.41 -4.11
N VAL A 98 -2.38 -0.59 -3.32
CA VAL A 98 -2.39 -1.99 -3.74
C VAL A 98 -3.79 -2.57 -3.53
N MET A 99 -4.29 -3.28 -4.52
CA MET A 99 -5.46 -4.15 -4.40
C MET A 99 -5.07 -5.54 -4.89
N LEU A 100 -5.30 -6.56 -4.06
CA LEU A 100 -4.96 -7.96 -4.38
C LEU A 100 -5.72 -8.46 -5.61
N ASP A 101 -7.03 -8.19 -5.63
CA ASP A 101 -7.94 -8.64 -6.68
C ASP A 101 -8.21 -7.55 -7.69
N ALA A 102 -8.63 -7.95 -8.90
CA ALA A 102 -9.17 -7.04 -9.88
C ALA A 102 -10.44 -6.34 -9.35
N PRO A 103 -10.81 -5.17 -9.90
CA PRO A 103 -12.00 -4.45 -9.45
C PRO A 103 -13.24 -5.35 -9.47
N ASP A 104 -13.95 -5.32 -8.37
CA ASP A 104 -15.19 -6.08 -8.21
C ASP A 104 -16.33 -5.38 -8.98
N GLU A 105 -17.04 -6.13 -9.77
CA GLU A 105 -18.15 -5.62 -10.58
C GLU A 105 -19.54 -5.87 -9.96
N ARG A 106 -19.60 -6.38 -8.71
CA ARG A 106 -20.87 -6.70 -8.05
C ARG A 106 -21.79 -5.50 -7.95
N GLU A 107 -21.26 -4.36 -7.53
CA GLU A 107 -22.02 -3.11 -7.42
C GLU A 107 -21.31 -1.97 -8.16
N PRO A 108 -22.08 -1.02 -8.77
CA PRO A 108 -21.47 0.07 -9.53
C PRO A 108 -20.46 0.94 -8.76
N PHE A 109 -20.66 1.15 -7.46
CA PHE A 109 -19.75 1.97 -6.63
C PHE A 109 -18.36 1.35 -6.48
N ARG A 110 -18.20 0.04 -6.70
CA ARG A 110 -16.88 -0.63 -6.63
C ARG A 110 -15.93 -0.22 -7.76
N LYS A 111 -16.44 0.41 -8.79
CA LYS A 111 -15.64 1.00 -9.87
C LYS A 111 -15.03 2.35 -9.49
N THR A 112 -15.53 2.97 -8.43
CA THR A 112 -15.02 4.25 -7.93
C THR A 112 -13.90 4.00 -6.94
N ASP A 113 -12.78 4.67 -7.12
CA ASP A 113 -11.63 4.61 -6.23
C ASP A 113 -11.23 6.02 -5.83
N VAL A 114 -11.82 6.48 -4.73
CA VAL A 114 -11.62 7.84 -4.20
C VAL A 114 -10.20 7.98 -3.63
N VAL A 115 -9.73 6.96 -2.92
CA VAL A 115 -8.42 6.97 -2.25
C VAL A 115 -7.27 7.04 -3.25
N SER A 116 -7.46 6.49 -4.45
CA SER A 116 -6.45 6.50 -5.51
C SER A 116 -5.93 7.89 -5.86
N PHE A 117 -6.77 8.92 -5.72
CA PHE A 117 -6.38 10.31 -6.00
C PHE A 117 -5.31 10.85 -5.05
N GLY A 118 -5.09 10.21 -3.91
CA GLY A 118 -4.04 10.54 -2.95
C GLY A 118 -2.77 9.72 -3.10
N CYS A 119 -2.73 8.79 -4.04
CA CYS A 119 -1.61 7.89 -4.27
C CYS A 119 -0.87 8.23 -5.56
N GLN A 120 0.46 8.04 -5.57
CA GLN A 120 1.31 8.30 -6.72
C GLN A 120 1.34 7.15 -7.72
N GLY A 121 0.98 5.94 -7.29
CA GLY A 121 0.94 4.75 -8.13
C GLY A 121 -0.11 3.76 -7.64
N HIS A 122 -0.48 2.83 -8.52
CA HIS A 122 -1.55 1.86 -8.26
C HIS A 122 -1.17 0.50 -8.83
N PHE A 123 -1.30 -0.55 -8.01
CA PHE A 123 -1.05 -1.95 -8.40
C PHE A 123 -2.29 -2.76 -8.04
N ILE A 124 -3.10 -3.06 -9.05
CA ILE A 124 -4.45 -3.61 -8.87
C ILE A 124 -4.55 -4.94 -9.61
N GLY A 125 -5.04 -5.98 -8.91
CA GLY A 125 -5.28 -7.29 -9.50
C GLY A 125 -4.04 -8.14 -9.74
N GLU A 126 -2.92 -7.82 -9.09
CA GLU A 126 -1.66 -8.54 -9.24
C GLU A 126 -1.42 -9.57 -8.13
N GLY A 127 -2.38 -9.77 -7.24
CA GLY A 127 -2.24 -10.65 -6.09
C GLY A 127 -1.15 -10.18 -5.11
N PRO A 128 -0.53 -11.11 -4.36
CA PRO A 128 0.53 -10.78 -3.40
C PRO A 128 1.72 -10.05 -4.01
N GLN A 129 2.04 -10.32 -5.27
CA GLN A 129 3.14 -9.64 -5.98
C GLN A 129 2.93 -8.14 -6.10
N GLY A 130 1.67 -7.69 -6.08
CA GLY A 130 1.34 -6.26 -6.14
C GLY A 130 2.01 -5.46 -5.03
N TYR A 131 2.14 -6.01 -3.83
CA TYR A 131 2.87 -5.37 -2.74
C TYR A 131 4.35 -5.16 -3.07
N LEU A 132 5.00 -6.17 -3.63
CA LEU A 132 6.42 -6.09 -3.99
C LEU A 132 6.65 -5.16 -5.16
N HIS A 133 5.78 -5.19 -6.17
CA HIS A 133 5.83 -4.25 -7.30
C HIS A 133 5.67 -2.81 -6.82
N ALA A 134 4.74 -2.57 -5.89
CA ALA A 134 4.54 -1.26 -5.26
C ALA A 134 5.81 -0.79 -4.53
N CYS A 135 6.42 -1.66 -3.74
CA CYS A 135 7.66 -1.34 -3.02
C CYS A 135 8.82 -1.02 -3.96
N ILE A 136 9.00 -1.80 -5.03
CA ILE A 136 10.04 -1.56 -6.04
C ILE A 136 9.80 -0.21 -6.71
N TRP A 137 8.58 0.05 -7.15
CA TRP A 137 8.24 1.30 -7.83
C TRP A 137 8.43 2.52 -6.93
N LEU A 138 7.98 2.43 -5.68
CA LEU A 138 8.12 3.50 -4.69
C LEU A 138 9.58 3.78 -4.35
N ALA A 139 10.40 2.73 -4.22
CA ALA A 139 11.83 2.88 -4.00
C ALA A 139 12.52 3.59 -5.17
N GLN A 140 12.13 3.28 -6.40
CA GLN A 140 12.65 3.96 -7.60
C GLN A 140 12.25 5.43 -7.63
N LEU A 141 10.99 5.74 -7.32
CA LEU A 141 10.50 7.12 -7.22
C LEU A 141 11.33 7.95 -6.22
N LEU A 142 11.56 7.41 -5.03
CA LEU A 142 12.30 8.08 -3.98
C LEU A 142 13.78 8.31 -4.34
N ARG A 143 14.40 7.37 -5.04
CA ARG A 143 15.79 7.51 -5.53
C ARG A 143 15.90 8.59 -6.60
N THR A 144 14.95 8.67 -7.51
CA THR A 144 14.89 9.68 -8.56
C THR A 144 14.73 11.08 -7.97
N ASP A 145 13.83 11.27 -7.02
CA ASP A 145 13.63 12.55 -6.34
C ASP A 145 14.88 12.99 -5.57
N GLY A 146 15.56 12.04 -4.90
CA GLY A 146 16.82 12.29 -4.20
C GLY A 146 17.94 12.74 -5.16
N SER A 147 18.03 12.15 -6.35
CA SER A 147 19.00 12.54 -7.39
C SER A 147 18.73 13.93 -7.92
N SER A 148 17.45 14.30 -8.11
CA SER A 148 17.08 15.65 -8.56
C SER A 148 17.44 16.72 -7.54
N LYS A 149 17.28 16.44 -6.24
CA LYS A 149 17.69 17.36 -5.15
C LYS A 149 19.21 17.52 -5.06
N ALA A 150 19.97 16.46 -5.34
CA ALA A 150 21.43 16.53 -5.35
C ALA A 150 21.99 17.40 -6.50
N HIS A 151 21.26 17.53 -7.62
CA HIS A 151 21.64 18.41 -8.73
C HIS A 151 21.32 19.90 -8.52
N ILE A 152 20.47 20.23 -7.54
CA ILE A 152 20.11 21.63 -7.24
C ILE A 152 21.09 22.29 -6.26
N VAL A 153 22.02 21.54 -5.68
CA VAL A 153 23.03 22.05 -4.72
C VAL A 153 24.37 22.38 -5.39
N MET A 154 24.39 22.40 -6.70
CA MET A 154 25.50 23.00 -7.46
C MET A 154 25.04 24.31 -8.13
#